data_fe3c8dd900132848d9ca71b379e0f9dd
#
_entry.id   fe3c8dd900132848d9ca71b379e0f9dd
#
_cell.length_a   1.000
_cell.length_b   1.000
_cell.length_c   1.000
_cell.angle_alpha   90.00
_cell.angle_beta   90.00
_cell.angle_gamma   90.00
#
_symmetry.space_group_name_H-M   'P 1'
#
loop_
_entity.id
_entity.type
_entity.pdbx_description
1 polymer ?
#
loop_
_entity_poly.entity_id
_entity_poly.type
_entity_poly.pdbx_seq_one_letter_code
_entity_poly.pdbx_strand_id
1 'polypeptide(L)'
;MVRRIVAFVVAAAVMVVLGSLSHSLFVQDAWSTAAGMGEQAGPVAIPMGDRINWILHDLIGLEPLFGGLTGVALLVAFLAAGLVARFTGLRLVVFAVAGAVAIFVLFTVMKMQLGTVGVFGARGTMGLGAQMTVGLLAGLLFAALTRPRDA
;
A
#
# COMPACT_ATOMS: atom_id res chain seq x y z
N MET A 1 -23.87 -0.79 -10.00
CA MET A 1 -22.91 0.29 -9.75
C MET A 1 -22.49 0.34 -8.29
N VAL A 2 -23.39 0.42 -7.33
CA VAL A 2 -23.09 0.52 -5.88
C VAL A 2 -22.09 -0.52 -5.40
N ARG A 3 -22.25 -1.80 -5.75
CA ARG A 3 -21.31 -2.88 -5.34
C ARG A 3 -19.87 -2.63 -5.76
N ARG A 4 -19.63 -2.04 -6.95
CA ARG A 4 -18.27 -1.73 -7.42
C ARG A 4 -17.66 -0.56 -6.65
N ILE A 5 -18.47 0.44 -6.32
CA ILE A 5 -18.04 1.58 -5.51
C ILE A 5 -17.67 1.11 -4.10
N VAL A 6 -18.54 0.33 -3.46
CA VAL A 6 -18.27 -0.24 -2.13
C VAL A 6 -17.01 -1.12 -2.15
N ALA A 7 -16.89 -2.00 -3.15
CA ALA A 7 -15.71 -2.85 -3.30
C ALA A 7 -14.42 -2.03 -3.49
N PHE A 8 -14.47 -0.92 -4.23
CA PHE A 8 -13.35 -0.01 -4.41
C PHE A 8 -12.97 0.68 -3.08
N VAL A 9 -13.95 1.22 -2.36
CA VAL A 9 -13.71 1.86 -1.06
C VAL A 9 -13.09 0.87 -0.07
N VAL A 10 -13.59 -0.37 -0.01
CA VAL A 10 -13.04 -1.42 0.85
C VAL A 10 -11.61 -1.77 0.44
N ALA A 11 -11.34 -1.96 -0.86
CA ALA A 11 -10.00 -2.27 -1.34
C ALA A 11 -9.01 -1.12 -1.07
N ALA A 12 -9.43 0.13 -1.27
CA ALA A 12 -8.63 1.31 -0.97
C ALA A 12 -8.36 1.43 0.54
N ALA A 13 -9.37 1.21 1.39
CA ALA A 13 -9.21 1.22 2.84
C ALA A 13 -8.22 0.14 3.32
N VAL A 14 -8.31 -1.08 2.78
CA VAL A 14 -7.35 -2.16 3.07
C VAL A 14 -5.94 -1.77 2.63
N MET A 15 -5.78 -1.18 1.45
CA MET A 15 -4.48 -0.69 0.98
C MET A 15 -3.90 0.36 1.92
N VAL A 16 -4.71 1.33 2.35
CA VAL A 16 -4.34 2.39 3.26
C VAL A 16 -3.87 1.81 4.60
N VAL A 17 -4.68 0.98 5.23
CA VAL A 17 -4.38 0.40 6.55
C VAL A 17 -3.13 -0.50 6.51
N LEU A 18 -3.06 -1.45 5.57
CA LEU A 18 -1.91 -2.35 5.46
C LEU A 18 -0.67 -1.64 4.95
N GLY A 19 -0.83 -0.63 4.09
CA GLY A 19 0.26 0.22 3.62
C GLY A 19 0.88 1.05 4.73
N SER A 20 0.05 1.68 5.58
CA SER A 20 0.50 2.41 6.76
C SER A 20 1.18 1.49 7.78
N LEU A 21 0.58 0.33 8.06
CA LEU A 21 1.20 -0.66 8.93
C LEU A 21 2.58 -1.09 8.41
N SER A 22 2.68 -1.42 7.14
CA SER A 22 3.96 -1.78 6.50
C SER A 22 4.98 -0.63 6.62
N HIS A 23 4.54 0.62 6.35
CA HIS A 23 5.38 1.81 6.51
C HIS A 23 5.93 1.94 7.93
N SER A 24 5.06 1.92 8.93
CA SER A 24 5.44 2.04 10.34
C SER A 24 6.41 0.95 10.79
N LEU A 25 6.23 -0.28 10.35
CA LEU A 25 7.14 -1.38 10.69
C LEU A 25 8.55 -1.14 10.14
N PHE A 26 8.68 -0.69 8.88
CA PHE A 26 9.99 -0.35 8.29
C PHE A 26 10.63 0.86 8.96
N VAL A 27 9.86 1.86 9.37
CA VAL A 27 10.37 3.03 10.12
C VAL A 27 10.89 2.60 11.48
N GLN A 28 10.13 1.77 12.21
CA GLN A 28 10.53 1.27 13.52
C GLN A 28 11.79 0.42 13.47
N ASP A 29 11.90 -0.44 12.44
CA ASP A 29 13.10 -1.26 12.22
C ASP A 29 14.33 -0.38 11.92
N ALA A 30 14.19 0.58 11.02
CA ALA A 30 15.26 1.53 10.70
C ALA A 30 15.68 2.34 11.94
N TRP A 31 14.72 2.79 12.74
CA TRP A 31 14.99 3.54 13.97
C TRP A 31 15.72 2.68 15.00
N SER A 32 15.25 1.46 15.26
CA SER A 32 15.87 0.55 16.23
C SER A 32 17.32 0.23 15.86
N THR A 33 17.58 0.04 14.56
CA THR A 33 18.93 -0.21 14.02
C THR A 33 19.81 1.03 14.15
N ALA A 34 19.29 2.22 13.81
CA ALA A 34 20.04 3.46 13.91
C ALA A 34 20.38 3.82 15.37
N ALA A 35 19.43 3.63 16.30
CA ALA A 35 19.65 3.85 17.72
C ALA A 35 20.70 2.91 18.32
N GLY A 36 20.80 1.68 17.79
CA GLY A 36 21.80 0.69 18.21
C GLY A 36 23.20 0.93 17.64
N MET A 37 23.39 1.88 16.72
CA MET A 37 24.72 2.26 16.18
C MET A 37 25.52 3.17 17.13
N GLY A 38 24.94 3.58 18.28
CA GLY A 38 25.62 4.34 19.32
C GLY A 38 26.51 3.48 20.22
N GLU A 39 26.60 3.83 21.52
CA GLU A 39 27.43 3.11 22.50
C GLU A 39 26.95 1.68 22.83
N GLN A 40 25.73 1.29 22.43
CA GLN A 40 25.20 -0.04 22.63
C GLN A 40 25.22 -0.83 21.31
N ALA A 41 25.92 -1.94 21.32
CA ALA A 41 26.00 -2.83 20.17
C ALA A 41 24.68 -3.64 20.02
N GLY A 42 23.87 -3.29 19.03
CA GLY A 42 22.67 -4.06 18.63
C GLY A 42 21.39 -3.23 18.58
N PRO A 43 20.33 -3.77 17.93
CA PRO A 43 19.05 -3.06 17.80
C PRO A 43 18.42 -2.76 19.15
N VAL A 44 17.94 -1.53 19.33
CA VAL A 44 17.23 -1.11 20.55
C VAL A 44 15.78 -1.59 20.48
N ALA A 45 15.34 -2.31 21.53
CA ALA A 45 13.97 -2.77 21.60
C ALA A 45 12.99 -1.61 21.82
N ILE A 46 11.98 -1.50 20.94
CA ILE A 46 10.90 -0.51 21.07
C ILE A 46 9.77 -1.18 21.88
N PRO A 47 9.32 -0.58 23.01
CA PRO A 47 8.19 -1.08 23.76
C PRO A 47 6.92 -1.20 22.90
N MET A 48 6.09 -2.21 23.15
CA MET A 48 4.89 -2.48 22.35
C MET A 48 3.91 -1.28 22.34
N GLY A 49 3.79 -0.56 23.45
CA GLY A 49 2.95 0.64 23.54
C GLY A 49 3.40 1.74 22.56
N ASP A 50 4.70 1.98 22.48
CA ASP A 50 5.26 2.97 21.57
C ASP A 50 5.09 2.55 20.10
N ARG A 51 5.24 1.26 19.80
CA ARG A 51 4.99 0.70 18.45
C ARG A 51 3.55 0.96 18.01
N ILE A 52 2.59 0.71 18.88
CA ILE A 52 1.16 0.94 18.59
C ILE A 52 0.90 2.44 18.40
N ASN A 53 1.43 3.29 19.27
CA ASN A 53 1.27 4.74 19.16
C ASN A 53 1.84 5.28 17.84
N TRP A 54 2.99 4.79 17.39
CA TRP A 54 3.58 5.18 16.09
C TRP A 54 2.68 4.76 14.92
N ILE A 55 2.17 3.52 14.92
CA ILE A 55 1.23 3.04 13.89
C ILE A 55 -0.03 3.91 13.83
N LEU A 56 -0.60 4.25 14.99
CA LEU A 56 -1.80 5.11 15.06
C LEU A 56 -1.50 6.53 14.59
N HIS A 57 -0.35 7.07 14.97
CA HIS A 57 0.08 8.41 14.54
C HIS A 57 0.28 8.48 13.02
N ASP A 58 0.94 7.47 12.45
CA ASP A 58 1.15 7.37 11.00
C ASP A 58 -0.18 7.23 10.26
N LEU A 59 -1.09 6.38 10.78
CA LEU A 59 -2.41 6.18 10.20
C LEU A 59 -3.25 7.47 10.18
N ILE A 60 -3.12 8.32 11.17
CA ILE A 60 -3.88 9.59 11.25
C ILE A 60 -3.16 10.71 10.49
N GLY A 61 -1.84 10.78 10.58
CA GLY A 61 -1.05 11.90 10.06
C GLY A 61 -0.68 11.78 8.58
N LEU A 62 -0.29 10.60 8.14
CA LEU A 62 0.17 10.36 6.76
C LEU A 62 -0.99 10.07 5.79
N GLU A 63 -2.04 9.45 6.29
CA GLU A 63 -3.10 8.85 5.48
C GLU A 63 -3.94 9.83 4.65
N PRO A 64 -4.27 11.04 5.07
CA PRO A 64 -5.09 11.92 4.23
C PRO A 64 -4.43 12.21 2.88
N LEU A 65 -3.12 12.40 2.86
CA LEU A 65 -2.37 12.65 1.63
C LEU A 65 -2.02 11.35 0.89
N PHE A 66 -1.45 10.38 1.61
CA PHE A 66 -1.01 9.11 1.02
C PHE A 66 -2.20 8.27 0.56
N GLY A 67 -3.25 8.17 1.36
CA GLY A 67 -4.48 7.46 1.02
C GLY A 67 -5.20 8.09 -0.17
N GLY A 68 -5.22 9.43 -0.27
CA GLY A 68 -5.76 10.13 -1.42
C GLY A 68 -5.02 9.81 -2.71
N LEU A 69 -3.68 9.90 -2.71
CA LEU A 69 -2.82 9.59 -3.86
C LEU A 69 -2.94 8.12 -4.26
N THR A 70 -2.91 7.22 -3.28
CA THR A 70 -3.08 5.77 -3.48
C THR A 70 -4.45 5.44 -4.03
N GLY A 71 -5.51 6.08 -3.51
CA GLY A 71 -6.86 5.92 -4.01
C GLY A 71 -6.99 6.31 -5.49
N VAL A 72 -6.42 7.43 -5.89
CA VAL A 72 -6.39 7.87 -7.31
C VAL A 72 -5.61 6.88 -8.16
N ALA A 73 -4.42 6.44 -7.72
CA ALA A 73 -3.61 5.46 -8.45
C ALA A 73 -4.35 4.13 -8.66
N LEU A 74 -4.99 3.59 -7.60
CA LEU A 74 -5.80 2.38 -7.69
C LEU A 74 -7.03 2.57 -8.57
N LEU A 75 -7.68 3.73 -8.52
CA LEU A 75 -8.85 4.01 -9.37
C LEU A 75 -8.49 3.92 -10.84
N VAL A 76 -7.43 4.62 -11.26
CA VAL A 76 -6.94 4.61 -12.65
C VAL A 76 -6.55 3.19 -13.05
N ALA A 77 -5.78 2.49 -12.21
CA ALA A 77 -5.33 1.13 -12.50
C ALA A 77 -6.51 0.14 -12.60
N PHE A 78 -7.52 0.24 -11.74
CA PHE A 78 -8.66 -0.67 -11.77
C PHE A 78 -9.62 -0.37 -12.94
N LEU A 79 -9.71 0.87 -13.40
CA LEU A 79 -10.43 1.20 -14.64
C LEU A 79 -9.75 0.55 -15.86
N ALA A 80 -8.43 0.69 -15.98
CA ALA A 80 -7.65 0.04 -17.04
C ALA A 80 -7.72 -1.50 -16.93
N ALA A 81 -7.55 -2.05 -15.72
CA ALA A 81 -7.68 -3.48 -15.45
C ALA A 81 -9.07 -4.03 -15.82
N GLY A 82 -10.11 -3.26 -15.56
CA GLY A 82 -11.48 -3.63 -15.94
C GLY A 82 -11.66 -3.79 -17.46
N LEU A 83 -10.98 -2.96 -18.24
CA LEU A 83 -10.98 -3.07 -19.70
C LEU A 83 -10.19 -4.33 -20.15
N VAL A 84 -8.98 -4.52 -19.64
CA VAL A 84 -8.13 -5.68 -19.97
C VAL A 84 -8.79 -7.01 -19.56
N ALA A 85 -9.41 -7.06 -18.40
CA ALA A 85 -10.05 -8.26 -17.88
C ALA A 85 -11.25 -8.73 -18.74
N ARG A 86 -11.85 -7.84 -19.53
CA ARG A 86 -12.93 -8.20 -20.49
C ARG A 86 -12.41 -9.07 -21.64
N PHE A 87 -11.16 -8.85 -22.05
CA PHE A 87 -10.57 -9.56 -23.19
C PHE A 87 -9.83 -10.83 -22.75
N THR A 88 -9.27 -10.85 -21.54
CA THR A 88 -8.41 -11.95 -21.09
C THR A 88 -9.16 -13.01 -20.28
N GLY A 89 -10.31 -12.68 -19.69
CA GLY A 89 -11.02 -13.56 -18.76
C GLY A 89 -10.31 -13.76 -17.40
N LEU A 90 -9.03 -13.36 -17.28
CA LEU A 90 -8.17 -13.56 -16.09
C LEU A 90 -8.35 -12.44 -15.05
N ARG A 91 -9.61 -12.20 -14.70
CA ARG A 91 -10.00 -11.06 -13.86
C ARG A 91 -9.19 -10.92 -12.57
N LEU A 92 -9.02 -12.01 -11.81
CA LEU A 92 -8.29 -11.98 -10.52
C LEU A 92 -6.83 -11.55 -10.73
N VAL A 93 -6.16 -12.15 -11.70
CA VAL A 93 -4.75 -11.87 -12.00
C VAL A 93 -4.57 -10.43 -12.50
N VAL A 94 -5.44 -9.99 -13.41
CA VAL A 94 -5.36 -8.65 -13.99
C VAL A 94 -5.51 -7.56 -12.92
N PHE A 95 -6.49 -7.69 -12.02
CA PHE A 95 -6.67 -6.71 -10.94
C PHE A 95 -5.56 -6.79 -9.88
N ALA A 96 -5.05 -7.99 -9.57
CA ALA A 96 -3.92 -8.16 -8.65
C ALA A 96 -2.68 -7.45 -9.17
N VAL A 97 -2.31 -7.72 -10.42
CA VAL A 97 -1.16 -7.07 -11.09
C VAL A 97 -1.38 -5.56 -11.18
N ALA A 98 -2.58 -5.12 -11.56
CA ALA A 98 -2.91 -3.69 -11.64
C ALA A 98 -2.73 -2.97 -10.29
N GLY A 99 -3.11 -3.61 -9.17
CA GLY A 99 -2.91 -3.05 -7.84
C GLY A 99 -1.42 -2.91 -7.49
N ALA A 100 -0.60 -3.95 -7.77
CA ALA A 100 0.85 -3.89 -7.54
C ALA A 100 1.52 -2.82 -8.42
N VAL A 101 1.18 -2.77 -9.70
CA VAL A 101 1.72 -1.80 -10.66
C VAL A 101 1.30 -0.37 -10.32
N ALA A 102 0.07 -0.16 -9.85
CA ALA A 102 -0.40 1.16 -9.40
C ALA A 102 0.51 1.74 -8.31
N ILE A 103 0.87 0.93 -7.33
CA ILE A 103 1.75 1.35 -6.22
C ILE A 103 3.18 1.58 -6.70
N PHE A 104 3.69 0.71 -7.57
CA PHE A 104 5.02 0.90 -8.17
C PHE A 104 5.10 2.22 -8.95
N VAL A 105 4.11 2.49 -9.80
CA VAL A 105 4.05 3.73 -10.61
C VAL A 105 3.91 4.94 -9.68
N LEU A 106 3.03 4.89 -8.68
CA LEU A 106 2.86 5.97 -7.70
C LEU A 106 4.19 6.38 -7.07
N PHE A 107 4.93 5.41 -6.50
CA PHE A 107 6.21 5.70 -5.86
C PHE A 107 7.30 6.11 -6.83
N THR A 108 7.28 5.58 -8.06
CA THR A 108 8.20 6.01 -9.13
C THR A 108 7.95 7.47 -9.50
N VAL A 109 6.70 7.86 -9.70
CA VAL A 109 6.32 9.25 -9.99
C VAL A 109 6.67 10.17 -8.83
N MET A 110 6.39 9.77 -7.58
CA MET A 110 6.80 10.54 -6.39
C MET A 110 8.31 10.78 -6.38
N LYS A 111 9.10 9.73 -6.64
CA LYS A 111 10.57 9.84 -6.69
C LYS A 111 11.05 10.78 -7.79
N MET A 112 10.42 10.74 -8.96
CA MET A 112 10.78 11.62 -10.08
C MET A 112 10.43 13.09 -9.81
N GLN A 113 9.31 13.36 -9.12
CA GLN A 113 8.83 14.72 -8.87
C GLN A 113 9.46 15.36 -7.63
N LEU A 114 9.70 14.57 -6.58
CA LEU A 114 10.16 15.06 -5.27
C LEU A 114 11.64 14.74 -5.01
N GLY A 115 12.32 14.06 -5.94
CA GLY A 115 13.69 13.57 -5.75
C GLY A 115 13.82 12.42 -4.74
N THR A 116 12.75 12.12 -4.00
CA THR A 116 12.69 11.03 -3.01
C THR A 116 11.28 10.44 -2.93
N VAL A 117 11.17 9.22 -2.41
CA VAL A 117 9.87 8.64 -2.06
C VAL A 117 9.40 9.30 -0.76
N GLY A 118 8.19 9.91 -0.79
CA GLY A 118 7.63 10.60 0.37
C GLY A 118 7.34 9.68 1.55
N VAL A 119 7.11 8.39 1.28
CA VAL A 119 6.88 7.35 2.29
C VAL A 119 8.21 6.67 2.64
N PHE A 120 8.75 6.94 3.83
CA PHE A 120 10.07 6.44 4.25
C PHE A 120 10.18 4.91 4.13
N GLY A 121 9.16 4.18 4.59
CA GLY A 121 9.12 2.73 4.53
C GLY A 121 9.17 2.13 3.11
N ALA A 122 8.93 2.93 2.07
CA ALA A 122 9.00 2.49 0.67
C ALA A 122 10.30 2.91 -0.05
N ARG A 123 11.26 3.53 0.66
CA ARG A 123 12.53 3.99 0.06
C ARG A 123 13.47 2.85 -0.31
N GLY A 124 13.42 1.73 0.40
CA GLY A 124 14.20 0.53 0.11
C GLY A 124 13.44 -0.45 -0.80
N THR A 125 14.18 -1.36 -1.45
CA THR A 125 13.61 -2.40 -2.33
C THR A 125 12.63 -3.31 -1.59
N MET A 126 12.94 -3.68 -0.35
CA MET A 126 12.06 -4.49 0.51
C MET A 126 10.77 -3.76 0.85
N GLY A 127 10.86 -2.49 1.25
CA GLY A 127 9.69 -1.69 1.57
C GLY A 127 8.80 -1.41 0.36
N LEU A 128 9.41 -1.13 -0.80
CA LEU A 128 8.66 -1.01 -2.05
C LEU A 128 7.96 -2.33 -2.40
N GLY A 129 8.65 -3.46 -2.28
CA GLY A 129 8.07 -4.80 -2.51
C GLY A 129 6.90 -5.09 -1.57
N ALA A 130 7.02 -4.75 -0.29
CA ALA A 130 5.94 -4.89 0.68
C ALA A 130 4.72 -4.04 0.29
N GLN A 131 4.91 -2.78 -0.08
CA GLN A 131 3.83 -1.91 -0.53
C GLN A 131 3.16 -2.40 -1.82
N MET A 132 3.95 -2.90 -2.79
CA MET A 132 3.41 -3.53 -4.01
C MET A 132 2.59 -4.79 -3.69
N THR A 133 3.01 -5.58 -2.69
CA THR A 133 2.26 -6.76 -2.23
C THR A 133 0.92 -6.35 -1.62
N VAL A 134 0.88 -5.28 -0.84
CA VAL A 134 -0.38 -4.73 -0.31
C VAL A 134 -1.29 -4.26 -1.46
N GLY A 135 -0.73 -3.59 -2.47
CA GLY A 135 -1.46 -3.21 -3.69
C GLY A 135 -2.04 -4.41 -4.44
N LEU A 136 -1.26 -5.49 -4.56
CA LEU A 136 -1.71 -6.76 -5.14
C LEU A 136 -2.91 -7.34 -4.37
N LEU A 137 -2.84 -7.37 -3.03
CA LEU A 137 -3.93 -7.83 -2.17
C LEU A 137 -5.19 -6.97 -2.32
N ALA A 138 -5.04 -5.65 -2.41
CA ALA A 138 -6.16 -4.75 -2.66
C ALA A 138 -6.82 -5.03 -4.02
N GLY A 139 -6.03 -5.31 -5.06
CA GLY A 139 -6.53 -5.70 -6.38
C GLY A 139 -7.26 -7.03 -6.38
N LEU A 140 -6.72 -8.05 -5.68
CA LEU A 140 -7.39 -9.33 -5.47
C LEU A 140 -8.73 -9.17 -4.76
N LEU A 141 -8.76 -8.39 -3.69
CA LEU A 141 -9.95 -8.11 -2.91
C LEU A 141 -11.03 -7.43 -3.76
N PHE A 142 -10.65 -6.40 -4.52
CA PHE A 142 -11.57 -5.73 -5.44
C PHE A 142 -12.15 -6.70 -6.47
N ALA A 143 -11.31 -7.54 -7.09
CA ALA A 143 -11.75 -8.52 -8.07
C ALA A 143 -12.69 -9.56 -7.45
N ALA A 144 -12.41 -10.04 -6.24
CA ALA A 144 -13.24 -10.99 -5.51
C ALA A 144 -14.62 -10.40 -5.17
N LEU A 145 -14.63 -9.20 -4.59
CA LEU A 145 -15.88 -8.50 -4.20
C LEU A 145 -16.76 -8.11 -5.39
N THR A 146 -16.16 -7.95 -6.58
CA THR A 146 -16.89 -7.54 -7.80
C THR A 146 -17.13 -8.68 -8.78
N ARG A 147 -16.87 -9.96 -8.39
CA ARG A 147 -17.20 -11.13 -9.22
C ARG A 147 -18.67 -11.09 -9.65
N PRO A 148 -18.99 -11.40 -10.92
CA PRO A 148 -20.36 -11.68 -11.30
C PRO A 148 -20.93 -12.76 -10.36
N ARG A 149 -22.13 -12.57 -9.84
CA ARG A 149 -22.88 -13.68 -9.26
C ARG A 149 -23.42 -14.41 -10.44
N ASP A 150 -22.99 -15.65 -10.63
CA ASP A 150 -23.63 -16.55 -11.58
C ASP A 150 -25.09 -16.63 -11.16
N ALA A 151 -25.97 -16.20 -12.08
CA ALA A 151 -27.41 -16.18 -11.88
C ALA A 151 -27.94 -17.61 -12.00
#